data_c6f63f6e78db57eecfd1ba0ad38a8453
#
_entry.id   c6f63f6e78db57eecfd1ba0ad38a8453
#
_cell.length_a   1.000
_cell.length_b   1.000
_cell.length_c   1.000
_cell.angle_alpha   90.00
_cell.angle_beta   90.00
_cell.angle_gamma   90.00
#
_symmetry.space_group_name_H-M   'P 1'
#
loop_
_entity.id
_entity.type
_entity.pdbx_description
1 polymer ?
#
loop_
_entity_poly.entity_id
_entity_poly.type
_entity_poly.pdbx_seq_one_letter_code
_entity_poly.pdbx_strand_id
1 'polypeptide(L)'
;MNNEQESVGCIVGAVIQLKPNCTKQQYEKLLEKEGLEIHAQGDQQRLVVTLETDTDGEMIETIEDIQNMNSVLNIYTVYHHLDEFHNETEGWTWR
;
A
#
# COMPACT_ATOMS: atom_id res chain seq x y z
N MET A 1 -9.74 26.15 6.97
CA MET A 1 -9.78 25.72 6.58
C MET A 1 -9.46 25.11 6.23
N ASN A 2 -9.32 25.01 6.25
CA ASN A 2 -9.14 24.38 5.70
C ASN A 2 -8.81 23.47 5.66
N ASN A 3 -8.77 23.27 5.79
CA ASN A 3 -8.59 22.44 5.57
C ASN A 3 -8.47 21.57 5.19
N GLU A 4 -8.79 21.67 5.17
CA GLU A 4 -8.97 20.95 4.66
C GLU A 4 -8.50 20.47 3.92
N GLN A 5 -8.06 20.65 3.50
CA GLN A 5 -7.47 20.23 2.83
C GLN A 5 -6.90 19.54 3.18
N GLU A 6 -6.73 19.75 3.73
CA GLU A 6 -6.21 19.15 4.05
C GLU A 6 -6.44 18.05 4.13
N SER A 7 -6.96 18.07 4.17
CA SER A 7 -7.26 16.94 4.16
C SER A 7 -6.87 16.10 3.14
N VAL A 8 -6.18 16.44 2.51
CA VAL A 8 -5.74 15.62 1.46
C VAL A 8 -4.73 14.65 1.97
N GLY A 9 -5.05 13.45 2.04
CA GLY A 9 -4.09 12.46 2.46
C GLY A 9 -3.23 12.02 1.32
N CYS A 10 -2.36 11.09 1.61
CA CYS A 10 -1.51 10.46 0.63
C CYS A 10 -1.98 9.03 0.46
N ILE A 11 -2.27 8.63 -0.78
CA ILE A 11 -2.72 7.28 -1.07
C ILE A 11 -1.79 6.69 -2.10
N VAL A 12 -1.31 5.49 -1.83
CA VAL A 12 -0.36 4.81 -2.70
C VAL A 12 -0.84 3.39 -2.93
N GLY A 13 -0.82 2.97 -4.17
CA GLY A 13 -1.07 1.57 -4.48
C GLY A 13 0.24 0.81 -4.42
N ALA A 14 0.17 -0.41 -3.95
CA ALA A 14 1.37 -1.21 -3.80
C ALA A 14 1.07 -2.68 -3.93
N VAL A 15 2.10 -3.43 -4.26
CA VAL A 15 2.04 -4.88 -4.24
C VAL A 15 3.01 -5.36 -3.16
N ILE A 16 2.50 -6.13 -2.23
CA ILE A 16 3.33 -6.69 -1.17
C ILE A 16 3.58 -8.14 -1.47
N GLN A 17 4.83 -8.52 -1.55
CA GLN A 17 5.21 -9.91 -1.72
C GLN A 17 5.53 -10.48 -0.36
N LEU A 18 4.76 -11.46 0.06
CA LEU A 18 5.01 -12.13 1.33
C LEU A 18 5.99 -13.26 1.12
N LYS A 19 6.68 -13.60 2.19
CA LYS A 19 7.58 -14.74 2.13
C LYS A 19 6.77 -16.02 2.10
N PRO A 20 7.33 -17.06 1.50
CA PRO A 20 6.58 -18.33 1.38
C PRO A 20 6.17 -18.91 2.73
N ASN A 21 6.95 -18.64 3.76
CA ASN A 21 6.66 -19.20 5.07
C ASN A 21 5.94 -18.22 5.97
N CYS A 22 5.29 -17.23 5.40
CA CYS A 22 4.52 -16.28 6.18
C CYS A 22 3.42 -17.03 6.93
N THR A 23 3.37 -16.86 8.23
CA THR A 23 2.36 -17.51 9.04
C THR A 23 1.10 -16.67 9.07
N LYS A 24 0.01 -17.32 9.48
CA LYS A 24 -1.24 -16.61 9.62
C LYS A 24 -1.12 -15.47 10.61
N GLN A 25 -0.38 -15.68 11.67
CA GLN A 25 -0.20 -14.67 12.69
C GLN A 25 0.54 -13.46 12.13
N GLN A 26 1.55 -13.72 11.32
CA GLN A 26 2.29 -12.63 10.69
C GLN A 26 1.42 -11.88 9.69
N TYR A 27 0.59 -12.61 8.98
CA TYR A 27 -0.32 -11.99 8.03
C TYR A 27 -1.29 -11.07 8.77
N GLU A 28 -1.81 -11.53 9.89
CA GLU A 28 -2.73 -10.72 10.66
C GLU A 28 -2.07 -9.46 11.19
N LYS A 29 -0.80 -9.57 11.54
CA LYS A 29 -0.08 -8.41 11.99
C LYS A 29 0.03 -7.36 10.90
N LEU A 30 0.25 -7.81 9.67
CA LEU A 30 0.29 -6.89 8.55
C LEU A 30 -1.04 -6.20 8.38
N LEU A 31 -2.14 -6.92 8.55
CA LEU A 31 -3.46 -6.34 8.38
C LEU A 31 -3.77 -5.29 9.43
N GLU A 32 -3.04 -5.27 10.52
CA GLU A 32 -3.26 -4.27 11.55
C GLU A 32 -2.65 -2.92 11.20
N LYS A 33 -1.86 -2.85 10.15
CA LYS A 33 -1.28 -1.58 9.77
C LYS A 33 -2.37 -0.58 9.44
N GLU A 34 -2.30 0.57 10.09
CA GLU A 34 -3.27 1.61 9.88
C GLU A 34 -3.15 2.12 8.45
N GLY A 35 -4.28 2.29 7.80
CA GLY A 35 -4.28 2.83 6.45
C GLY A 35 -4.07 1.80 5.37
N LEU A 36 -3.85 0.56 5.73
CA LEU A 36 -3.63 -0.49 4.74
C LEU A 36 -4.93 -1.18 4.41
N GLU A 37 -5.23 -1.30 3.14
CA GLU A 37 -6.42 -2.00 2.71
C GLU A 37 -6.05 -2.96 1.60
N ILE A 38 -6.48 -4.20 1.72
CA ILE A 38 -6.19 -5.22 0.74
C ILE A 38 -7.32 -5.28 -0.28
N HIS A 39 -6.96 -5.24 -1.54
CA HIS A 39 -7.94 -5.26 -2.62
C HIS A 39 -7.94 -6.58 -3.36
N ALA A 40 -6.83 -7.30 -3.35
CA ALA A 40 -6.77 -8.56 -4.04
C ALA A 40 -5.60 -9.37 -3.52
N GLN A 41 -5.74 -10.67 -3.63
CA GLN A 41 -4.66 -11.58 -3.30
C GLN A 41 -4.35 -12.36 -4.55
N GLY A 42 -3.11 -12.29 -4.95
CA GLY A 42 -2.69 -13.00 -6.13
C GLY A 42 -1.98 -14.28 -5.80
N ASP A 43 -1.52 -14.93 -6.82
CA ASP A 43 -0.74 -16.14 -6.67
C ASP A 43 0.57 -15.81 -5.97
N GLN A 44 1.16 -16.83 -5.37
CA GLN A 44 2.49 -16.70 -4.79
C GLN A 44 2.53 -15.68 -3.67
N GLN A 45 1.42 -15.57 -2.96
CA GLN A 45 1.36 -14.73 -1.77
C GLN A 45 1.64 -13.27 -2.04
N ARG A 46 1.09 -12.77 -3.12
CA ARG A 46 1.14 -11.35 -3.41
C ARG A 46 -0.15 -10.70 -3.01
N LEU A 47 -0.03 -9.52 -2.45
CA LEU A 47 -1.20 -8.74 -2.03
C LEU A 47 -1.20 -7.43 -2.76
N VAL A 48 -2.35 -7.09 -3.33
CA VAL A 48 -2.53 -5.77 -3.93
C VAL A 48 -3.24 -4.92 -2.91
N VAL A 49 -2.59 -3.84 -2.52
CA VAL A 49 -3.09 -3.03 -1.41
C VAL A 49 -3.06 -1.56 -1.77
N THR A 50 -3.80 -0.78 -1.01
CA THR A 50 -3.58 0.66 -0.97
C THR A 50 -3.15 1.01 0.43
N LEU A 51 -2.34 2.06 0.51
CA LEU A 51 -1.88 2.60 1.77
C LEU A 51 -2.32 4.04 1.82
N GLU A 52 -2.81 4.45 2.95
CA GLU A 52 -3.27 5.82 3.10
C GLU A 52 -2.68 6.40 4.37
N THR A 53 -2.09 7.58 4.26
CA THR A 53 -1.55 8.30 5.40
C THR A 53 -1.91 9.75 5.23
N ASP A 54 -1.71 10.52 6.30
CA ASP A 54 -2.00 11.94 6.25
C ASP A 54 -0.94 12.74 5.53
N THR A 55 0.28 12.27 5.55
CA THR A 55 1.39 13.02 4.95
C THR A 55 2.29 12.08 4.18
N ASP A 56 3.09 12.69 3.30
CA ASP A 56 4.08 11.92 2.55
C ASP A 56 5.11 11.30 3.47
N GLY A 57 5.50 12.03 4.51
CA GLY A 57 6.47 11.49 5.45
C GLY A 57 5.98 10.23 6.12
N GLU A 58 4.72 10.24 6.50
CA GLU A 58 4.14 9.06 7.12
C GLU A 58 4.04 7.92 6.12
N MET A 59 3.81 8.23 4.86
CA MET A 59 3.75 7.20 3.85
C MET A 59 5.10 6.50 3.72
N ILE A 60 6.16 7.28 3.71
CA ILE A 60 7.49 6.71 3.62
C ILE A 60 7.76 5.81 4.81
N GLU A 61 7.40 6.26 6.00
CA GLU A 61 7.59 5.46 7.19
C GLU A 61 6.78 4.18 7.14
N THR A 62 5.55 4.28 6.67
CA THR A 62 4.70 3.11 6.59
C THR A 62 5.28 2.08 5.64
N ILE A 63 5.76 2.54 4.49
CA ILE A 63 6.35 1.62 3.51
C ILE A 63 7.60 0.97 4.08
N GLU A 64 8.40 1.74 4.79
CA GLU A 64 9.61 1.18 5.38
C GLU A 64 9.28 0.17 6.47
N ASP A 65 8.26 0.47 7.26
CA ASP A 65 7.85 -0.46 8.28
C ASP A 65 7.42 -1.78 7.69
N ILE A 66 6.65 -1.72 6.62
CA ILE A 66 6.18 -2.93 5.97
C ILE A 66 7.36 -3.68 5.37
N GLN A 67 8.25 -2.94 4.72
CA GLN A 67 9.43 -3.55 4.10
C GLN A 67 10.26 -4.32 5.12
N ASN A 68 10.27 -3.83 6.36
CA ASN A 68 11.09 -4.43 7.39
C ASN A 68 10.39 -5.52 8.19
N MET A 69 9.15 -5.82 7.87
CA MET A 69 8.46 -6.90 8.57
C MET A 69 9.05 -8.23 8.16
N ASN A 70 9.14 -9.13 9.13
CA ASN A 70 9.76 -10.42 8.87
C ASN A 70 9.03 -11.23 7.83
N SER A 71 7.74 -11.03 7.71
CA SER A 71 6.92 -11.80 6.79
C SER A 71 6.92 -11.24 5.38
N VAL A 72 7.49 -10.06 5.18
CA VAL A 72 7.43 -9.38 3.90
C VAL A 72 8.75 -9.54 3.18
N LEU A 73 8.69 -10.06 1.96
CA LEU A 73 9.87 -10.19 1.14
C LEU A 73 10.17 -8.88 0.46
N ASN A 74 9.12 -8.22 -0.01
CA ASN A 74 9.32 -6.96 -0.73
C ASN A 74 8.01 -6.22 -0.83
N ILE A 75 8.08 -4.92 -1.08
CA ILE A 75 6.91 -4.12 -1.35
C ILE A 75 7.25 -3.22 -2.53
N TYR A 76 6.34 -3.19 -3.51
CA TYR A 76 6.52 -2.39 -4.71
C TYR A 76 5.40 -1.39 -4.78
N THR A 77 5.75 -0.11 -4.82
CA THR A 77 4.72 0.91 -5.01
C THR A 77 4.43 1.01 -6.50
N VAL A 78 3.15 1.03 -6.84
CA VAL A 78 2.80 1.09 -8.24
C VAL A 78 2.30 2.46 -8.63
N TYR A 79 2.01 3.29 -7.66
CA TYR A 79 1.47 4.57 -8.00
C TYR A 79 1.50 5.48 -6.79
N HIS A 80 1.74 6.76 -6.99
CA HIS A 80 1.84 7.64 -5.84
C HIS A 80 1.26 9.03 -6.04
N HIS A 81 0.58 9.27 -7.15
CA HIS A 81 -0.09 10.54 -7.31
C HIS A 81 -1.52 10.32 -7.69
N LEU A 82 -2.39 10.62 -6.80
CA LEU A 82 -3.78 10.34 -7.03
C LEU A 82 -4.35 11.11 -8.19
N ASP A 83 -3.93 12.35 -8.33
CA ASP A 83 -4.41 13.16 -9.44
C ASP A 83 -4.02 12.56 -10.75
N GLU A 84 -2.79 12.15 -10.85
CA GLU A 84 -2.31 11.57 -12.08
C GLU A 84 -2.95 10.25 -12.35
N PHE A 85 -3.15 9.51 -11.29
CA PHE A 85 -3.81 8.24 -11.42
C PHE A 85 -5.18 8.43 -12.04
N HIS A 86 -5.86 9.44 -11.58
CA HIS A 86 -7.19 9.72 -12.07
C HIS A 86 -7.19 9.90 -13.57
N ASN A 87 -6.22 10.60 -14.08
CA ASN A 87 -6.13 10.83 -15.52
C ASN A 87 -5.65 9.62 -16.25
N GLU A 88 -4.81 8.86 -15.65
CA GLU A 88 -4.17 7.79 -16.36
C GLU A 88 -4.87 6.49 -16.27
N THR A 89 -5.85 6.42 -15.41
CA THR A 89 -6.60 5.21 -15.26
C THR A 89 -7.08 4.69 -16.59
N GLU A 90 -7.44 5.60 -17.44
CA GLU A 90 -7.91 5.19 -18.73
C GLU A 90 -6.82 4.66 -19.58
N GLY A 91 -5.66 5.23 -19.43
CA GLY A 91 -4.59 4.89 -20.31
C GLY A 91 -3.89 3.64 -19.96
N TRP A 92 -3.86 3.30 -18.69
CA TRP A 92 -3.11 2.12 -18.39
C TRP A 92 -3.92 1.13 -17.67
N THR A 93 -4.89 0.76 -18.31
CA THR A 93 -5.57 -0.33 -17.79
C THR A 93 -4.62 -1.44 -17.60
N TRP A 94 -4.93 -2.25 -16.72
CA TRP A 94 -4.10 -3.37 -16.46
C TRP A 94 -4.23 -4.35 -17.53
N ARG A 95 -3.21 -4.63 -18.10
CA ARG A 95 -3.42 -5.57 -19.13
C ARG A 95 -2.66 -6.76 -18.87
#